data_b053cdc6a8714122070cc06553b0a36a
#
_entry.id   b053cdc6a8714122070cc06553b0a36a
#
_cell.length_a   1.000
_cell.length_b   1.000
_cell.length_c   1.000
_cell.angle_alpha   90.00
_cell.angle_beta   90.00
_cell.angle_gamma   90.00
#
_symmetry.space_group_name_H-M   'P 1'
#
loop_
_entity.id
_entity.type
_entity.pdbx_description
1 polymer ?
#
loop_
_entity_poly.entity_id
_entity_poly.type
_entity_poly.pdbx_seq_one_letter_code
_entity_poly.pdbx_strand_id
1 'polypeptide(L)'
;NVRKTLDYILPLAQSIRARTVLDVGCGIGTMVRTLLDKGYDAYGTDLPGLERYWSRQDLPRDRFFIVGAGDTRLPFRSSSVDFAFTLGVIEHVGTSNGHSDRLPDYREIRRRWLLERLRVVRVGGCALIGGPNRSFPVDAAHGLDSKASVIERTLSRFAGVSIHQPWGENFLWSYGDLRGLLDGLPLQIEPVSIRGYVGFSRVPRWLRPAVEAYVDLLPRFLLGTGFNPWMMALIRKTGTLPNEVSNDPS
;
A
#
# COMPACT_ATOMS: atom_id res chain seq x y z
N ASN A 1 -0.80 -12.84 -7.07
CA ASN A 1 -1.49 -12.33 -5.87
C ASN A 1 -1.90 -13.45 -4.90
N VAL A 2 -2.33 -14.63 -5.37
CA VAL A 2 -2.68 -15.77 -4.48
C VAL A 2 -1.53 -16.09 -3.51
N ARG A 3 -0.32 -16.33 -4.03
CA ARG A 3 0.86 -16.61 -3.17
C ARG A 3 1.15 -15.48 -2.19
N LYS A 4 1.10 -14.21 -2.65
CA LYS A 4 1.28 -13.07 -1.74
C LYS A 4 0.25 -13.06 -0.61
N THR A 5 -1.00 -13.44 -0.92
CA THR A 5 -2.03 -13.54 0.12
C THR A 5 -1.72 -14.65 1.10
N LEU A 6 -1.38 -15.85 0.62
CA LEU A 6 -1.13 -17.02 1.47
C LEU A 6 0.16 -16.90 2.29
N ASP A 7 1.23 -16.41 1.65
CA ASP A 7 2.57 -16.42 2.22
C ASP A 7 2.88 -15.15 3.04
N TYR A 8 2.10 -14.06 2.85
CA TYR A 8 2.38 -12.79 3.50
C TYR A 8 1.17 -12.18 4.23
N ILE A 9 0.04 -11.93 3.54
CA ILE A 9 -1.12 -11.26 4.14
C ILE A 9 -1.81 -12.14 5.19
N LEU A 10 -2.01 -13.41 4.88
CA LEU A 10 -2.67 -14.37 5.78
C LEU A 10 -1.92 -14.56 7.10
N PRO A 11 -0.58 -14.76 7.13
CA PRO A 11 0.17 -14.84 8.38
C PRO A 11 0.07 -13.56 9.22
N LEU A 12 0.07 -12.37 8.59
CA LEU A 12 -0.13 -11.11 9.30
C LEU A 12 -1.53 -11.02 9.90
N ALA A 13 -2.57 -11.31 9.13
CA ALA A 13 -3.96 -11.34 9.61
C ALA A 13 -4.14 -12.30 10.79
N GLN A 14 -3.52 -13.47 10.72
CA GLN A 14 -3.50 -14.47 11.81
C GLN A 14 -2.79 -13.94 13.07
N SER A 15 -1.63 -13.31 12.91
CA SER A 15 -0.83 -12.79 14.03
C SER A 15 -1.55 -11.74 14.85
N ILE A 16 -2.41 -10.94 14.21
CA ILE A 16 -3.23 -9.90 14.85
C ILE A 16 -4.65 -10.40 15.18
N ARG A 17 -4.96 -11.67 14.91
CA ARG A 17 -6.28 -12.30 15.13
C ARG A 17 -7.41 -11.56 14.41
N ALA A 18 -7.14 -11.10 13.20
CA ALA A 18 -8.16 -10.45 12.39
C ALA A 18 -9.26 -11.44 11.98
N ARG A 19 -10.50 -10.94 11.92
CA ARG A 19 -11.64 -11.63 11.30
C ARG A 19 -12.10 -10.87 10.07
N THR A 20 -12.26 -9.56 10.20
CA THR A 20 -12.69 -8.67 9.14
C THR A 20 -11.46 -8.03 8.48
N VAL A 21 -11.31 -8.23 7.17
CA VAL A 21 -10.14 -7.78 6.40
C VAL A 21 -10.61 -6.93 5.21
N LEU A 22 -9.93 -5.80 4.97
CA LEU A 22 -10.21 -4.88 3.87
C LEU A 22 -8.98 -4.70 2.98
N ASP A 23 -9.13 -5.01 1.69
CA ASP A 23 -8.15 -4.73 0.64
C ASP A 23 -8.52 -3.41 -0.06
N VAL A 24 -7.71 -2.36 0.13
CA VAL A 24 -7.93 -1.05 -0.50
C VAL A 24 -7.02 -0.90 -1.71
N GLY A 25 -7.63 -0.85 -2.89
CA GLY A 25 -6.95 -1.01 -4.17
C GLY A 25 -6.86 -2.48 -4.56
N CYS A 26 -7.97 -3.21 -4.42
CA CYS A 26 -8.01 -4.67 -4.54
C CYS A 26 -7.86 -5.18 -5.99
N GLY A 27 -7.81 -4.28 -6.98
CA GLY A 27 -7.68 -4.62 -8.38
C GLY A 27 -8.79 -5.59 -8.84
N ILE A 28 -8.39 -6.70 -9.41
CA ILE A 28 -9.32 -7.72 -9.90
C ILE A 28 -9.91 -8.61 -8.79
N GLY A 29 -9.63 -8.34 -7.50
CA GLY A 29 -10.21 -9.02 -6.34
C GLY A 29 -9.55 -10.34 -5.94
N THR A 30 -8.40 -10.69 -6.51
CA THR A 30 -7.75 -12.00 -6.25
C THR A 30 -7.40 -12.20 -4.77
N MET A 31 -6.90 -11.16 -4.07
CA MET A 31 -6.54 -11.28 -2.66
C MET A 31 -7.78 -11.43 -1.78
N VAL A 32 -8.83 -10.65 -2.06
CA VAL A 32 -10.12 -10.75 -1.36
C VAL A 32 -10.71 -12.16 -1.52
N ARG A 33 -10.75 -12.69 -2.75
CA ARG A 33 -11.21 -14.06 -3.02
C ARG A 33 -10.44 -15.08 -2.19
N THR A 34 -9.11 -14.99 -2.22
CA THR A 34 -8.26 -15.93 -1.47
C THR A 34 -8.53 -15.87 0.04
N LEU A 35 -8.78 -14.69 0.59
CA LEU A 35 -9.14 -14.51 2.01
C LEU A 35 -10.52 -15.08 2.32
N LEU A 36 -11.52 -14.86 1.47
CA LEU A 36 -12.86 -15.45 1.58
C LEU A 36 -12.78 -16.99 1.59
N ASP A 37 -11.99 -17.57 0.66
CA ASP A 37 -11.77 -19.03 0.59
C ASP A 37 -11.07 -19.59 1.84
N LYS A 38 -10.40 -18.73 2.64
CA LYS A 38 -9.78 -19.07 3.93
C LYS A 38 -10.67 -18.76 5.14
N GLY A 39 -11.94 -18.36 4.91
CA GLY A 39 -12.93 -18.14 5.96
C GLY A 39 -12.85 -16.76 6.63
N TYR A 40 -12.14 -15.79 6.05
CA TYR A 40 -12.16 -14.41 6.51
C TYR A 40 -13.39 -13.67 6.02
N ASP A 41 -13.87 -12.72 6.79
CA ASP A 41 -14.86 -11.73 6.36
C ASP A 41 -14.12 -10.62 5.58
N ALA A 42 -13.87 -10.88 4.29
CA ALA A 42 -12.99 -10.05 3.46
C ALA A 42 -13.78 -9.17 2.51
N TYR A 43 -13.31 -7.94 2.35
CA TYR A 43 -13.88 -6.90 1.50
C TYR A 43 -12.80 -6.28 0.61
N GLY A 44 -13.20 -5.74 -0.53
CA GLY A 44 -12.32 -5.02 -1.45
C GLY A 44 -12.93 -3.69 -1.89
N THR A 45 -12.07 -2.69 -2.06
CA THR A 45 -12.45 -1.42 -2.69
C THR A 45 -11.48 -1.08 -3.80
N ASP A 46 -11.99 -0.49 -4.88
CA ASP A 46 -11.16 0.02 -5.96
C ASP A 46 -11.88 1.11 -6.77
N LEU A 47 -11.18 1.68 -7.75
CA LEU A 47 -11.70 2.69 -8.66
C LEU A 47 -12.74 2.13 -9.64
N PRO A 48 -13.61 2.98 -10.23
CA PRO A 48 -14.54 2.58 -11.27
C PRO A 48 -13.85 1.88 -12.46
N GLY A 49 -14.56 0.92 -13.05
CA GLY A 49 -14.11 0.17 -14.23
C GLY A 49 -13.56 -1.22 -13.93
N LEU A 50 -13.38 -1.58 -12.64
CA LEU A 50 -12.94 -2.92 -12.22
C LEU A 50 -14.10 -3.88 -11.94
N GLU A 51 -15.34 -3.40 -11.82
CA GLU A 51 -16.56 -4.18 -11.55
C GLU A 51 -16.76 -5.32 -12.54
N ARG A 52 -16.39 -5.06 -13.80
CA ARG A 52 -16.46 -6.07 -14.87
C ARG A 52 -15.59 -7.30 -14.63
N TYR A 53 -14.47 -7.12 -13.92
CA TYR A 53 -13.57 -8.23 -13.58
C TYR A 53 -14.11 -9.04 -12.40
N TRP A 54 -14.71 -8.36 -11.41
CA TRP A 54 -15.33 -9.02 -10.26
C TRP A 54 -16.53 -9.87 -10.70
N SER A 55 -17.37 -9.32 -11.59
CA SER A 55 -18.51 -10.04 -12.15
C SER A 55 -18.09 -11.26 -12.98
N ARG A 56 -17.00 -11.17 -13.74
CA ARG A 56 -16.47 -12.27 -14.55
C ARG A 56 -15.87 -13.41 -13.73
N GLN A 57 -15.42 -13.12 -12.52
CA GLN A 57 -14.82 -14.11 -11.61
C GLN A 57 -15.83 -14.68 -10.62
N ASP A 58 -17.11 -14.37 -10.80
CA ASP A 58 -18.19 -14.80 -9.87
C ASP A 58 -17.88 -14.45 -8.41
N LEU A 59 -17.36 -13.22 -8.20
CA LEU A 59 -17.08 -12.71 -6.85
C LEU A 59 -18.36 -12.18 -6.21
N PRO A 60 -18.57 -12.38 -4.90
CA PRO A 60 -19.74 -11.88 -4.19
C PRO A 60 -19.83 -10.35 -4.30
N ARG A 61 -20.92 -9.84 -4.87
CA ARG A 61 -21.08 -8.40 -5.15
C ARG A 61 -21.11 -7.54 -3.89
N ASP A 62 -21.61 -8.08 -2.80
CA ASP A 62 -21.69 -7.44 -1.48
C ASP A 62 -20.34 -7.31 -0.78
N ARG A 63 -19.27 -7.83 -1.39
CA ARG A 63 -17.90 -7.78 -0.86
C ARG A 63 -17.01 -6.77 -1.57
N PHE A 64 -17.48 -6.15 -2.64
CA PHE A 64 -16.70 -5.24 -3.46
C PHE A 64 -17.40 -3.90 -3.63
N PHE A 65 -16.66 -2.82 -3.40
CA PHE A 65 -17.20 -1.46 -3.45
C PHE A 65 -16.36 -0.58 -4.36
N ILE A 66 -17.02 0.27 -5.14
CA ILE A 66 -16.37 1.28 -5.95
C ILE A 66 -16.20 2.54 -5.14
N VAL A 67 -14.99 3.08 -5.15
CA VAL A 67 -14.64 4.37 -4.55
C VAL A 67 -14.09 5.28 -5.64
N GLY A 68 -14.71 6.44 -5.85
CA GLY A 68 -14.29 7.38 -6.87
C GLY A 68 -12.87 7.91 -6.64
N ALA A 69 -12.16 8.28 -7.71
CA ALA A 69 -10.79 8.79 -7.63
C ALA A 69 -10.66 10.08 -6.78
N GLY A 70 -11.70 10.92 -6.76
CA GLY A 70 -11.78 12.13 -5.93
C GLY A 70 -12.42 11.90 -4.55
N ASP A 71 -13.02 10.73 -4.32
CA ASP A 71 -13.66 10.40 -3.06
C ASP A 71 -12.69 9.58 -2.20
N THR A 72 -12.27 10.17 -1.11
CA THR A 72 -11.41 9.46 -0.16
C THR A 72 -12.20 8.61 0.82
N ARG A 73 -13.54 8.79 0.91
CA ARG A 73 -14.38 8.13 1.92
C ARG A 73 -14.65 6.68 1.53
N LEU A 74 -14.43 5.79 2.50
CA LEU A 74 -14.75 4.36 2.37
C LEU A 74 -16.18 4.07 2.84
N PRO A 75 -16.93 3.17 2.19
CA PRO A 75 -18.30 2.81 2.56
C PRO A 75 -18.35 1.86 3.78
N PHE A 76 -17.53 2.15 4.78
CA PHE A 76 -17.43 1.37 6.02
C PHE A 76 -17.60 2.31 7.22
N ARG A 77 -18.22 1.81 8.28
CA ARG A 77 -18.30 2.52 9.55
C ARG A 77 -16.91 2.69 10.18
N SER A 78 -16.75 3.70 11.02
CA SER A 78 -15.55 3.85 11.84
C SER A 78 -15.34 2.59 12.70
N SER A 79 -14.09 2.20 12.86
CA SER A 79 -13.70 1.08 13.73
C SER A 79 -14.41 -0.27 13.44
N SER A 80 -14.74 -0.56 12.17
CA SER A 80 -15.47 -1.77 11.76
C SER A 80 -14.58 -2.89 11.19
N VAL A 81 -13.29 -2.62 10.94
CA VAL A 81 -12.35 -3.54 10.29
C VAL A 81 -11.21 -3.89 11.24
N ASP A 82 -10.83 -5.16 11.33
CA ASP A 82 -9.69 -5.60 12.15
C ASP A 82 -8.36 -5.32 11.46
N PHE A 83 -8.30 -5.56 10.14
CA PHE A 83 -7.10 -5.44 9.34
C PHE A 83 -7.42 -4.84 7.97
N ALA A 84 -6.88 -3.68 7.67
CA ALA A 84 -6.91 -3.10 6.34
C ALA A 84 -5.52 -3.19 5.70
N PHE A 85 -5.44 -3.41 4.40
CA PHE A 85 -4.16 -3.32 3.70
C PHE A 85 -4.31 -2.60 2.36
N THR A 86 -3.22 -1.97 1.93
CA THR A 86 -3.12 -1.28 0.64
C THR A 86 -1.68 -1.39 0.13
N LEU A 87 -1.53 -1.88 -1.08
CA LEU A 87 -0.24 -2.32 -1.61
C LEU A 87 -0.06 -1.81 -3.05
N GLY A 88 0.87 -0.89 -3.26
CA GLY A 88 1.11 -0.30 -4.56
C GLY A 88 0.01 0.68 -5.00
N VAL A 89 -0.52 1.48 -4.09
CA VAL A 89 -1.62 2.42 -4.33
C VAL A 89 -1.29 3.84 -3.93
N ILE A 90 -0.68 4.04 -2.75
CA ILE A 90 -0.50 5.39 -2.19
C ILE A 90 0.38 6.29 -3.06
N GLU A 91 1.30 5.74 -3.81
CA GLU A 91 2.15 6.45 -4.77
C GLU A 91 1.34 7.12 -5.89
N HIS A 92 0.17 6.57 -6.21
CA HIS A 92 -0.75 7.11 -7.20
C HIS A 92 -1.73 8.14 -6.64
N VAL A 93 -1.90 8.17 -5.32
CA VAL A 93 -2.80 9.11 -4.63
C VAL A 93 -2.22 10.54 -4.71
N GLY A 94 -3.06 11.50 -5.08
CA GLY A 94 -2.63 12.89 -5.25
C GLY A 94 -1.84 13.14 -6.54
N THR A 95 -2.06 12.33 -7.58
CA THR A 95 -1.52 12.54 -8.91
C THR A 95 -2.65 12.83 -9.90
N SER A 96 -2.39 13.73 -10.87
CA SER A 96 -3.40 14.13 -11.88
C SER A 96 -3.66 13.04 -12.91
N ASN A 97 -2.63 12.25 -13.23
CA ASN A 97 -2.67 11.19 -14.24
C ASN A 97 -2.78 9.78 -13.64
N GLY A 98 -3.03 9.67 -12.32
CA GLY A 98 -3.02 8.40 -11.61
C GLY A 98 -1.65 7.70 -11.61
N HIS A 99 -0.57 8.42 -11.90
CA HIS A 99 0.76 7.83 -12.05
C HIS A 99 1.86 8.68 -11.40
N SER A 100 2.49 9.60 -12.12
CA SER A 100 3.70 10.29 -11.68
C SER A 100 3.58 11.82 -11.64
N ASP A 101 2.46 12.38 -12.09
CA ASP A 101 2.26 13.83 -12.18
C ASP A 101 1.54 14.34 -10.92
N ARG A 102 2.33 14.79 -9.95
CA ARG A 102 1.85 15.18 -8.62
C ARG A 102 1.05 16.49 -8.65
N LEU A 103 -0.11 16.48 -7.99
CA LEU A 103 -0.87 17.69 -7.68
C LEU A 103 -0.11 18.57 -6.67
N PRO A 104 -0.33 19.90 -6.66
CA PRO A 104 0.33 20.79 -5.71
C PRO A 104 0.11 20.40 -4.23
N ASP A 105 -1.08 19.92 -3.91
CA ASP A 105 -1.52 19.52 -2.56
C ASP A 105 -1.49 18.00 -2.32
N TYR A 106 -0.70 17.26 -3.12
CA TYR A 106 -0.65 15.79 -3.07
C TYR A 106 -0.38 15.22 -1.67
N ARG A 107 0.38 15.93 -0.82
CA ARG A 107 0.68 15.50 0.56
C ARG A 107 -0.58 15.53 1.42
N GLU A 108 -1.37 16.59 1.32
CA GLU A 108 -2.63 16.70 2.07
C GLU A 108 -3.68 15.69 1.56
N ILE A 109 -3.74 15.45 0.26
CA ILE A 109 -4.59 14.42 -0.33
C ILE A 109 -4.20 13.04 0.21
N ARG A 110 -2.90 12.71 0.24
CA ARG A 110 -2.39 11.45 0.82
C ARG A 110 -2.70 11.32 2.31
N ARG A 111 -2.55 12.42 3.08
CA ARG A 111 -2.87 12.43 4.50
C ARG A 111 -4.34 12.13 4.74
N ARG A 112 -5.26 12.81 4.06
CA ARG A 112 -6.71 12.56 4.14
C ARG A 112 -7.04 11.13 3.73
N TRP A 113 -6.42 10.65 2.66
CA TRP A 113 -6.59 9.28 2.18
C TRP A 113 -6.13 8.25 3.21
N LEU A 114 -4.99 8.43 3.87
CA LEU A 114 -4.49 7.57 4.95
C LEU A 114 -5.39 7.59 6.18
N LEU A 115 -5.81 8.78 6.61
CA LEU A 115 -6.70 8.93 7.76
C LEU A 115 -8.02 8.19 7.58
N GLU A 116 -8.56 8.18 6.37
CA GLU A 116 -9.79 7.45 6.08
C GLU A 116 -9.60 5.92 6.19
N ARG A 117 -8.46 5.37 5.73
CA ARG A 117 -8.14 3.93 5.88
C ARG A 117 -7.96 3.55 7.34
N LEU A 118 -7.38 4.45 8.12
CA LEU A 118 -7.21 4.24 9.57
C LEU A 118 -8.52 4.45 10.34
N ARG A 119 -9.44 5.31 9.86
CA ARG A 119 -10.76 5.49 10.45
C ARG A 119 -11.53 4.17 10.51
N VAL A 120 -11.55 3.41 9.43
CA VAL A 120 -12.30 2.15 9.37
C VAL A 120 -11.68 1.04 10.19
N VAL A 121 -10.38 1.11 10.49
CA VAL A 121 -9.69 0.15 11.36
C VAL A 121 -10.09 0.41 12.82
N ARG A 122 -10.45 -0.65 13.56
CA ARG A 122 -10.78 -0.53 14.98
C ARG A 122 -9.57 -0.21 15.85
N VAL A 123 -9.79 0.32 17.04
CA VAL A 123 -8.73 0.45 18.05
C VAL A 123 -8.18 -0.94 18.39
N GLY A 124 -6.88 -1.08 18.42
CA GLY A 124 -6.17 -2.35 18.55
C GLY A 124 -6.02 -3.14 17.23
N GLY A 125 -6.72 -2.74 16.17
CA GLY A 125 -6.54 -3.27 14.82
C GLY A 125 -5.32 -2.70 14.11
N CYS A 126 -5.06 -3.16 12.89
CA CYS A 126 -3.88 -2.76 12.12
C CYS A 126 -4.22 -2.38 10.68
N ALA A 127 -3.44 -1.45 10.12
CA ALA A 127 -3.37 -1.20 8.69
C ALA A 127 -1.96 -1.57 8.17
N LEU A 128 -1.88 -2.27 7.03
CA LEU A 128 -0.63 -2.53 6.33
C LEU A 128 -0.58 -1.65 5.09
N ILE A 129 0.47 -0.87 4.95
CA ILE A 129 0.65 0.03 3.82
C ILE A 129 1.99 -0.27 3.16
N GLY A 130 1.97 -0.55 1.86
CA GLY A 130 3.17 -0.90 1.12
C GLY A 130 3.22 -0.30 -0.28
N GLY A 131 4.43 0.01 -0.73
CA GLY A 131 4.73 0.53 -2.04
C GLY A 131 6.23 0.68 -2.25
N PRO A 132 6.68 1.04 -3.47
CA PRO A 132 8.08 1.25 -3.75
C PRO A 132 8.63 2.37 -2.89
N ASN A 133 9.85 2.14 -2.37
CA ASN A 133 10.48 3.06 -1.43
C ASN A 133 11.23 4.17 -2.17
N ARG A 134 10.80 5.41 -2.02
CA ARG A 134 11.47 6.59 -2.56
C ARG A 134 12.95 6.70 -2.16
N SER A 135 13.26 6.27 -0.95
CA SER A 135 14.65 6.31 -0.43
C SER A 135 15.57 5.23 -1.00
N PHE A 136 15.04 4.25 -1.73
CA PHE A 136 15.82 3.28 -2.50
C PHE A 136 15.93 3.77 -3.94
N PRO A 137 17.14 3.86 -4.52
CA PRO A 137 17.34 4.61 -5.77
C PRO A 137 16.76 3.94 -7.03
N VAL A 138 16.33 2.68 -6.94
CA VAL A 138 15.87 1.89 -8.09
C VAL A 138 14.41 1.51 -7.90
N ASP A 139 13.58 1.82 -8.90
CA ASP A 139 12.22 1.32 -9.01
C ASP A 139 12.03 0.51 -10.29
N ALA A 140 11.76 -0.78 -10.12
CA ALA A 140 11.45 -1.69 -11.22
C ALA A 140 9.92 -1.78 -11.51
N ALA A 141 9.08 -1.13 -10.70
CA ALA A 141 7.63 -1.22 -10.81
C ALA A 141 7.00 -0.10 -11.64
N HIS A 142 7.59 1.09 -11.62
CA HIS A 142 7.04 2.29 -12.25
C HIS A 142 8.01 2.94 -13.21
N GLY A 143 7.49 3.89 -14.01
CA GLY A 143 8.31 4.82 -14.78
C GLY A 143 8.93 5.92 -13.91
N LEU A 144 9.68 6.82 -14.55
CA LEU A 144 10.25 7.98 -13.88
C LEU A 144 9.16 8.99 -13.48
N ASP A 145 9.46 9.76 -12.43
CA ASP A 145 8.68 10.98 -12.09
C ASP A 145 8.62 11.93 -13.29
N SER A 146 7.51 12.62 -13.48
CA SER A 146 7.32 13.59 -14.55
C SER A 146 8.36 14.72 -14.51
N LYS A 147 8.87 15.03 -13.31
CA LYS A 147 9.89 16.05 -13.05
C LYS A 147 11.31 15.48 -12.93
N ALA A 148 11.52 14.22 -13.36
CA ALA A 148 12.84 13.58 -13.32
C ALA A 148 13.90 14.42 -14.07
N SER A 149 15.08 14.52 -13.48
CA SER A 149 16.23 15.24 -14.04
C SER A 149 16.80 14.55 -15.29
N VAL A 150 17.60 15.27 -16.05
CA VAL A 150 18.29 14.70 -17.23
C VAL A 150 19.18 13.51 -16.82
N ILE A 151 19.83 13.60 -15.65
CA ILE A 151 20.68 12.54 -15.14
C ILE A 151 19.85 11.27 -14.85
N GLU A 152 18.75 11.39 -14.15
CA GLU A 152 17.84 10.27 -13.86
C GLU A 152 17.31 9.63 -15.15
N ARG A 153 16.89 10.44 -16.12
CA ARG A 153 16.43 9.95 -17.44
C ARG A 153 17.52 9.17 -18.18
N THR A 154 18.75 9.70 -18.17
CA THR A 154 19.89 9.05 -18.81
C THR A 154 20.24 7.74 -18.15
N LEU A 155 20.41 7.72 -16.81
CA LEU A 155 20.73 6.51 -16.06
C LEU A 155 19.65 5.44 -16.22
N SER A 156 18.37 5.83 -16.16
CA SER A 156 17.25 4.90 -16.30
C SER A 156 17.20 4.28 -17.69
N ARG A 157 17.52 5.06 -18.74
CA ARG A 157 17.59 4.54 -20.11
C ARG A 157 18.67 3.47 -20.27
N PHE A 158 19.84 3.65 -19.64
CA PHE A 158 20.91 2.66 -19.68
C PHE A 158 20.61 1.43 -18.83
N ALA A 159 20.01 1.62 -17.66
CA ALA A 159 19.70 0.52 -16.73
C ALA A 159 18.47 -0.30 -17.11
N GLY A 160 17.58 0.23 -17.94
CA GLY A 160 16.29 -0.40 -18.27
C GLY A 160 15.28 -0.45 -17.13
N VAL A 161 15.56 0.30 -16.04
CA VAL A 161 14.69 0.47 -14.86
C VAL A 161 14.71 1.93 -14.43
N SER A 162 13.72 2.38 -13.67
CA SER A 162 13.71 3.75 -13.15
C SER A 162 14.78 3.92 -12.08
N ILE A 163 15.69 4.89 -12.30
CA ILE A 163 16.67 5.31 -11.31
C ILE A 163 16.35 6.75 -10.93
N HIS A 164 16.17 7.00 -9.64
CA HIS A 164 15.80 8.31 -9.11
C HIS A 164 16.68 8.70 -7.91
N GLN A 165 16.68 9.99 -7.58
CA GLN A 165 17.41 10.51 -6.43
C GLN A 165 16.66 10.15 -5.14
N PRO A 166 17.27 9.42 -4.19
CA PRO A 166 16.64 8.99 -2.96
C PRO A 166 16.19 10.14 -2.03
N TRP A 167 16.88 11.28 -2.11
CA TRP A 167 16.65 12.47 -1.29
C TRP A 167 15.76 13.52 -1.97
N GLY A 168 15.49 13.36 -3.29
CA GLY A 168 14.65 14.26 -4.07
C GLY A 168 13.17 14.07 -3.78
N GLU A 169 12.35 15.05 -4.14
CA GLU A 169 10.91 14.86 -4.21
C GLU A 169 10.54 13.98 -5.40
N ASN A 170 9.71 12.97 -5.15
CA ASN A 170 9.27 12.00 -6.14
C ASN A 170 7.80 11.64 -5.86
N PHE A 171 7.08 11.09 -6.84
CA PHE A 171 5.72 10.58 -6.63
C PHE A 171 5.70 9.34 -5.72
N LEU A 172 6.79 8.59 -5.62
CA LEU A 172 6.96 7.54 -4.63
C LEU A 172 6.97 8.13 -3.21
N TRP A 173 7.00 7.30 -2.22
CA TRP A 173 6.99 7.71 -0.82
C TRP A 173 7.96 6.87 0.01
N SER A 174 8.28 7.33 1.21
CA SER A 174 9.21 6.67 2.12
C SER A 174 8.54 6.43 3.48
N TYR A 175 9.21 5.64 4.30
CA TYR A 175 8.81 5.46 5.70
C TYR A 175 8.83 6.79 6.49
N GLY A 176 9.77 7.68 6.17
CA GLY A 176 9.81 9.03 6.73
C GLY A 176 8.61 9.89 6.33
N ASP A 177 8.19 9.82 5.05
CA ASP A 177 6.99 10.52 4.58
C ASP A 177 5.74 10.01 5.31
N LEU A 178 5.60 8.68 5.47
CA LEU A 178 4.47 8.09 6.21
C LEU A 178 4.43 8.57 7.65
N ARG A 179 5.55 8.53 8.36
CA ARG A 179 5.63 9.01 9.75
C ARG A 179 5.27 10.49 9.84
N GLY A 180 5.79 11.32 8.95
CA GLY A 180 5.49 12.76 8.95
C GLY A 180 4.02 13.08 8.65
N LEU A 181 3.35 12.29 7.78
CA LEU A 181 1.92 12.46 7.50
C LEU A 181 1.01 12.09 8.68
N LEU A 182 1.47 11.17 9.53
CA LEU A 182 0.69 10.59 10.64
C LEU A 182 1.20 11.01 12.02
N ASP A 183 2.12 11.97 12.08
CA ASP A 183 2.69 12.46 13.33
C ASP A 183 1.62 13.01 14.29
N GLY A 184 1.83 12.80 15.57
CA GLY A 184 0.90 13.25 16.64
C GLY A 184 -0.40 12.47 16.76
N LEU A 185 -0.60 11.41 15.94
CA LEU A 185 -1.80 10.56 16.02
C LEU A 185 -1.58 9.36 16.95
N PRO A 186 -2.64 8.80 17.55
CA PRO A 186 -2.57 7.62 18.42
C PRO A 186 -2.32 6.34 17.61
N LEU A 187 -1.13 6.24 17.04
CA LEU A 187 -0.69 5.17 16.14
C LEU A 187 0.71 4.69 16.51
N GLN A 188 0.93 3.38 16.35
CA GLN A 188 2.27 2.79 16.35
C GLN A 188 2.60 2.35 14.93
N ILE A 189 3.71 2.84 14.38
CA ILE A 189 4.11 2.60 13.00
C ILE A 189 5.41 1.80 13.01
N GLU A 190 5.38 0.58 12.48
CA GLU A 190 6.52 -0.33 12.45
C GLU A 190 6.83 -0.73 11.01
N PRO A 191 8.12 -0.67 10.58
CA PRO A 191 8.53 -1.25 9.33
C PRO A 191 8.49 -2.78 9.44
N VAL A 192 7.92 -3.45 8.44
CA VAL A 192 7.90 -4.90 8.38
C VAL A 192 8.66 -5.42 7.18
N SER A 193 9.19 -6.64 7.30
CA SER A 193 9.94 -7.27 6.21
C SER A 193 9.04 -7.53 5.01
N ILE A 194 9.59 -7.40 3.82
CA ILE A 194 8.96 -7.78 2.55
C ILE A 194 9.25 -9.23 2.15
N ARG A 195 9.89 -9.99 3.02
CA ARG A 195 10.13 -11.42 2.81
C ARG A 195 8.82 -12.18 2.60
N GLY A 196 8.74 -12.95 1.53
CA GLY A 196 7.52 -13.64 1.14
C GLY A 196 6.50 -12.80 0.36
N TYR A 197 6.62 -11.46 0.39
CA TYR A 197 5.74 -10.56 -0.37
C TYR A 197 6.19 -10.38 -1.83
N VAL A 198 7.47 -10.15 -2.05
CA VAL A 198 7.97 -9.72 -3.36
C VAL A 198 8.36 -10.91 -4.23
N GLY A 199 7.58 -11.13 -5.27
CA GLY A 199 7.96 -12.05 -6.35
C GLY A 199 8.55 -11.28 -7.53
N PHE A 200 9.66 -10.63 -7.41
CA PHE A 200 10.44 -9.82 -8.35
C PHE A 200 10.26 -10.15 -9.85
N SER A 201 9.02 -10.14 -10.34
CA SER A 201 8.67 -10.60 -11.69
C SER A 201 9.36 -9.79 -12.80
N ARG A 202 9.69 -8.52 -12.51
CA ARG A 202 10.38 -7.60 -13.43
C ARG A 202 11.92 -7.67 -13.33
N VAL A 203 12.45 -8.36 -12.32
CA VAL A 203 13.89 -8.61 -12.21
C VAL A 203 14.28 -9.74 -13.15
N PRO A 204 15.37 -9.62 -13.92
CA PRO A 204 15.90 -10.70 -14.75
C PRO A 204 16.04 -12.00 -13.96
N ARG A 205 15.67 -13.13 -14.56
CA ARG A 205 15.62 -14.43 -13.85
C ARG A 205 16.93 -14.80 -13.18
N TRP A 206 18.05 -14.49 -13.82
CA TRP A 206 19.39 -14.76 -13.29
C TRP A 206 19.76 -13.93 -12.06
N LEU A 207 19.16 -12.73 -11.89
CA LEU A 207 19.42 -11.84 -10.78
C LEU A 207 18.47 -12.07 -9.58
N ARG A 208 17.33 -12.73 -9.80
CA ARG A 208 16.31 -12.95 -8.76
C ARG A 208 16.86 -13.58 -7.48
N PRO A 209 17.67 -14.66 -7.52
CA PRO A 209 18.19 -15.27 -6.30
C PRO A 209 19.02 -14.30 -5.46
N ALA A 210 19.81 -13.43 -6.10
CA ALA A 210 20.61 -12.43 -5.40
C ALA A 210 19.74 -11.35 -4.73
N VAL A 211 18.67 -10.90 -5.42
CA VAL A 211 17.73 -9.93 -4.88
C VAL A 211 16.87 -10.53 -3.76
N GLU A 212 16.44 -11.78 -3.90
CA GLU A 212 15.73 -12.52 -2.84
C GLU A 212 16.63 -12.68 -1.61
N ALA A 213 17.86 -13.11 -1.78
CA ALA A 213 18.84 -13.22 -0.69
C ALA A 213 19.10 -11.85 -0.01
N TYR A 214 19.22 -10.78 -0.79
CA TYR A 214 19.35 -9.43 -0.24
C TYR A 214 18.18 -9.05 0.65
N VAL A 215 16.95 -9.27 0.18
CA VAL A 215 15.73 -8.97 0.93
C VAL A 215 15.59 -9.85 2.17
N ASP A 216 15.95 -11.14 2.05
CA ASP A 216 15.85 -12.10 3.15
C ASP A 216 16.87 -11.84 4.26
N LEU A 217 18.03 -11.29 3.90
CA LEU A 217 19.12 -10.96 4.82
C LEU A 217 19.02 -9.53 5.38
N LEU A 218 18.09 -8.70 4.90
CA LEU A 218 17.97 -7.30 5.32
C LEU A 218 17.64 -7.22 6.83
N PRO A 219 18.55 -6.62 7.65
CA PRO A 219 18.35 -6.52 9.09
C PRO A 219 17.12 -5.68 9.44
N ARG A 220 16.47 -5.99 10.56
CA ARG A 220 15.24 -5.28 10.98
C ARG A 220 15.43 -3.77 11.11
N PHE A 221 16.58 -3.31 11.60
CA PHE A 221 16.85 -1.88 11.75
C PHE A 221 17.01 -1.11 10.43
N LEU A 222 17.21 -1.82 9.31
CA LEU A 222 17.28 -1.24 7.97
C LEU A 222 15.94 -1.23 7.23
N LEU A 223 14.90 -1.90 7.73
CA LEU A 223 13.61 -2.00 7.05
C LEU A 223 12.93 -0.65 6.81
N GLY A 224 13.12 0.31 7.71
CA GLY A 224 12.59 1.67 7.59
C GLY A 224 13.51 2.66 6.86
N THR A 225 14.57 2.19 6.20
CA THR A 225 15.61 3.02 5.57
C THR A 225 15.62 2.89 4.05
N GLY A 226 16.52 3.63 3.40
CA GLY A 226 16.77 3.55 1.96
C GLY A 226 17.41 2.24 1.47
N PHE A 227 17.76 1.32 2.35
CA PHE A 227 18.21 -0.01 1.95
C PHE A 227 17.07 -0.97 1.62
N ASN A 228 15.83 -0.67 2.07
CA ASN A 228 14.69 -1.50 1.75
C ASN A 228 14.08 -1.05 0.40
N PRO A 229 14.07 -1.89 -0.64
CA PRO A 229 13.58 -1.49 -1.97
C PRO A 229 12.07 -1.26 -2.02
N TRP A 230 11.32 -1.87 -1.09
CA TRP A 230 9.88 -1.74 -1.02
C TRP A 230 9.47 -1.40 0.42
N MET A 231 8.93 -0.22 0.63
CA MET A 231 8.45 0.17 1.93
C MET A 231 7.21 -0.64 2.30
N MET A 232 7.24 -1.22 3.48
CA MET A 232 6.11 -1.92 4.07
C MET A 232 6.00 -1.52 5.52
N ALA A 233 4.87 -0.94 5.91
CA ALA A 233 4.61 -0.45 7.27
C ALA A 233 3.33 -1.06 7.84
N LEU A 234 3.44 -1.65 9.01
CA LEU A 234 2.30 -2.06 9.83
C LEU A 234 1.98 -0.91 10.79
N ILE A 235 0.76 -0.41 10.72
CA ILE A 235 0.25 0.68 11.56
C ILE A 235 -0.78 0.09 12.51
N ARG A 236 -0.49 0.09 13.79
CA ARG A 236 -1.45 -0.30 14.84
C ARG A 236 -2.16 0.96 15.35
N LYS A 237 -3.49 0.93 15.33
CA LYS A 237 -4.31 1.99 15.90
C LYS A 237 -4.43 1.81 17.40
N THR A 238 -3.92 2.79 18.18
CA THR A 238 -3.88 2.71 19.64
C THR A 238 -4.95 3.56 20.32
N GLY A 239 -5.65 4.41 19.56
CA GLY A 239 -6.73 5.26 20.05
C GLY A 239 -7.63 5.76 18.93
N THR A 240 -8.67 6.51 19.29
CA THR A 240 -9.62 7.12 18.35
C THR A 240 -8.96 8.27 17.59
N LEU A 241 -9.19 8.35 16.30
CA LEU A 241 -8.67 9.42 15.45
C LEU A 241 -9.61 10.64 15.44
N PRO A 242 -9.08 11.86 15.21
CA PRO A 242 -9.90 13.08 15.20
C PRO A 242 -11.06 13.05 14.19
N ASN A 243 -10.87 12.39 13.05
CA ASN A 243 -11.88 12.29 12.00
C ASN A 243 -12.98 11.23 12.25
N GLU A 244 -12.91 10.46 13.33
CA GLU A 244 -13.94 9.48 13.70
C GLU A 244 -15.10 10.12 14.43
N VAL A 245 -14.82 11.14 15.22
CA VAL A 245 -15.82 11.82 16.07
C VAL A 245 -16.82 12.63 15.24
N SER A 246 -16.45 13.07 14.03
CA SER A 246 -17.25 13.94 13.17
C SER A 246 -18.02 13.25 12.04
N ASN A 247 -17.86 11.95 11.85
CA ASN A 247 -18.24 11.29 10.58
C ASN A 247 -19.03 9.98 10.69
N ASP A 248 -19.55 9.60 11.86
CA ASP A 248 -20.46 8.46 11.90
C ASP A 248 -21.83 8.90 11.32
N PRO A 249 -22.34 8.25 10.27
CA PRO A 249 -23.69 8.49 9.82
C PRO A 249 -24.65 8.01 10.91
N SER A 250 -25.45 8.94 11.42
CA SER A 250 -26.59 8.68 12.29
C SER A 250 -27.58 7.71 11.64
#